data_3134196726f38fdb44a63109192ca553
#
_entry.id   3134196726f38fdb44a63109192ca553
#
_cell.length_a   1.000
_cell.length_b   1.000
_cell.length_c   1.000
_cell.angle_alpha   90.00
_cell.angle_beta   90.00
_cell.angle_gamma   90.00
#
_symmetry.space_group_name_H-M   'P 1'
#
loop_
_entity.id
_entity.type
_entity.pdbx_description
1 polymer ?
#
loop_
_entity_poly.entity_id
_entity_poly.type
_entity_poly.pdbx_seq_one_letter_code
_entity_poly.pdbx_strand_id
1 'polypeptide(L)'
;MDTESLVETLKTAGLSPYQADAYVTLLDLGTASATDVADASDVPAPRIYDVLRSLEDRGYIETFEQASLRARAHSPSTVLEDLTERADRLERAAVEVEKRWEQPELEAGDASIVTRFQTVISRAKSFIASASHQVLLSTTIENFEQLRPALKDAMDRGVSVRVSVHTSDEISLDAACFEGLCTEVHHRPLPAPFVALADRRRACFAHHPDSYDRYGVLVNDRTHTYVFYWYFLTCLWEPWERVYRAADEGYPIEYFDVRHLVRDLRDVDWEADPVRLRVEGYDTNTGEECLLEGTITDVRVPFDAEAASG
;
A
#
# COMPACT_ATOMS: atom_id res chain seq x y z
N MET A 1 26.27 -7.53 -4.59
CA MET A 1 26.57 -6.08 -4.73
C MET A 1 27.98 -6.01 -5.27
N ASP A 2 28.21 -5.27 -6.35
CA ASP A 2 29.55 -5.03 -6.88
C ASP A 2 30.27 -3.92 -6.07
N THR A 3 31.56 -3.75 -6.32
CA THR A 3 32.42 -2.79 -5.60
C THR A 3 31.92 -1.36 -5.72
N GLU A 4 31.50 -0.94 -6.90
CA GLU A 4 30.99 0.41 -7.17
C GLU A 4 29.69 0.69 -6.39
N SER A 5 28.76 -0.26 -6.39
CA SER A 5 27.51 -0.19 -5.62
C SER A 5 27.77 -0.14 -4.11
N LEU A 6 28.77 -0.86 -3.60
CA LEU A 6 29.17 -0.82 -2.19
C LEU A 6 29.73 0.55 -1.81
N VAL A 7 30.61 1.14 -2.63
CA VAL A 7 31.14 2.49 -2.43
C VAL A 7 30.03 3.52 -2.39
N GLU A 8 29.08 3.49 -3.32
CA GLU A 8 27.94 4.42 -3.33
C GLU A 8 27.05 4.24 -2.09
N THR A 9 26.83 3.01 -1.65
CA THR A 9 26.06 2.74 -0.43
C THR A 9 26.75 3.31 0.81
N LEU A 10 28.07 3.13 0.94
CA LEU A 10 28.85 3.67 2.05
C LEU A 10 28.89 5.20 2.05
N LYS A 11 28.92 5.84 0.87
CA LYS A 11 28.77 7.30 0.73
C LYS A 11 27.41 7.77 1.25
N THR A 12 26.36 7.08 0.87
CA THR A 12 24.99 7.36 1.36
C THR A 12 24.91 7.18 2.88
N ALA A 13 25.63 6.21 3.42
CA ALA A 13 25.74 5.97 4.86
C ALA A 13 26.64 6.98 5.59
N GLY A 14 27.23 7.98 4.90
CA GLY A 14 27.91 9.11 5.50
C GLY A 14 29.44 9.03 5.52
N LEU A 15 30.03 8.17 4.71
CA LEU A 15 31.46 8.26 4.39
C LEU A 15 31.69 9.30 3.28
N SER A 16 32.81 10.01 3.33
CA SER A 16 33.18 10.81 2.17
C SER A 16 33.56 9.90 0.98
N PRO A 17 33.53 10.39 -0.26
CA PRO A 17 33.91 9.58 -1.42
C PRO A 17 35.25 8.88 -1.25
N TYR A 18 36.25 9.60 -0.80
CA TYR A 18 37.59 9.04 -0.56
C TYR A 18 37.68 8.05 0.60
N GLN A 19 36.86 8.24 1.65
CA GLN A 19 36.81 7.28 2.75
C GLN A 19 36.16 5.96 2.29
N ALA A 20 35.06 6.02 1.55
CA ALA A 20 34.38 4.85 1.04
C ALA A 20 35.27 4.04 0.10
N ASP A 21 35.95 4.72 -0.81
CA ASP A 21 36.83 4.11 -1.78
C ASP A 21 38.07 3.48 -1.11
N ALA A 22 38.80 4.22 -0.24
CA ALA A 22 39.92 3.69 0.50
C ALA A 22 39.54 2.50 1.39
N TYR A 23 38.37 2.51 2.02
CA TYR A 23 37.90 1.42 2.87
C TYR A 23 37.62 0.15 2.06
N VAL A 24 36.92 0.27 0.94
CA VAL A 24 36.61 -0.87 0.06
C VAL A 24 37.91 -1.43 -0.55
N THR A 25 38.81 -0.55 -0.97
CA THR A 25 40.15 -0.97 -1.45
C THR A 25 40.92 -1.74 -0.36
N LEU A 26 40.87 -1.31 0.90
CA LEU A 26 41.51 -2.03 2.01
C LEU A 26 40.84 -3.38 2.31
N LEU A 27 39.53 -3.53 2.11
CA LEU A 27 38.86 -4.84 2.22
C LEU A 27 39.38 -5.84 1.18
N ASP A 28 39.68 -5.36 -0.03
CA ASP A 28 40.23 -6.20 -1.12
C ASP A 28 41.70 -6.52 -0.93
N LEU A 29 42.49 -5.54 -0.51
CA LEU A 29 43.96 -5.69 -0.33
C LEU A 29 44.32 -6.38 1.01
N GLY A 30 43.42 -6.35 1.99
CA GLY A 30 43.73 -6.82 3.35
C GLY A 30 44.60 -5.83 4.10
N THR A 31 45.91 -6.12 4.27
CA THR A 31 46.90 -5.22 4.89
C THR A 31 47.75 -4.57 3.83
N ALA A 32 47.68 -3.27 3.70
CA ALA A 32 48.42 -2.52 2.68
C ALA A 32 49.15 -1.29 3.25
N SER A 33 50.22 -0.79 2.56
CA SER A 33 50.82 0.49 2.88
C SER A 33 49.90 1.64 2.40
N ALA A 34 50.06 2.82 3.01
CA ALA A 34 49.32 4.01 2.57
C ALA A 34 49.54 4.29 1.06
N THR A 35 50.74 4.02 0.54
CA THR A 35 51.05 4.17 -0.88
C THR A 35 50.28 3.16 -1.74
N ASP A 36 50.27 1.87 -1.33
CA ASP A 36 49.54 0.83 -2.07
C ASP A 36 48.04 1.12 -2.14
N VAL A 37 47.49 1.65 -1.04
CA VAL A 37 46.05 2.06 -1.02
C VAL A 37 45.82 3.25 -1.94
N ALA A 38 46.71 4.24 -1.95
CA ALA A 38 46.59 5.39 -2.85
C ALA A 38 46.70 4.99 -4.33
N ASP A 39 47.60 4.04 -4.63
CA ASP A 39 47.79 3.55 -6.01
C ASP A 39 46.66 2.66 -6.50
N ALA A 40 45.95 2.00 -5.59
CA ALA A 40 44.85 1.09 -5.90
C ALA A 40 43.45 1.74 -5.78
N SER A 41 43.34 2.98 -5.32
CA SER A 41 42.10 3.74 -5.13
C SER A 41 42.12 5.08 -5.87
N ASP A 42 40.98 5.73 -5.96
CA ASP A 42 40.85 7.08 -6.52
C ASP A 42 41.27 8.19 -5.51
N VAL A 43 41.89 7.82 -4.39
CA VAL A 43 42.34 8.77 -3.37
C VAL A 43 43.66 9.40 -3.76
N PRO A 44 43.75 10.72 -3.93
CA PRO A 44 45.03 11.39 -4.24
C PRO A 44 46.07 11.11 -3.16
N ALA A 45 47.29 10.74 -3.58
CA ALA A 45 48.39 10.39 -2.68
C ALA A 45 48.66 11.44 -1.54
N PRO A 46 48.53 12.77 -1.77
CA PRO A 46 48.69 13.74 -0.68
C PRO A 46 47.57 13.67 0.38
N ARG A 47 46.44 13.07 0.08
CA ARG A 47 45.27 12.97 0.98
C ARG A 47 45.16 11.65 1.71
N ILE A 48 45.89 10.62 1.28
CA ILE A 48 45.69 9.26 1.78
C ILE A 48 45.88 9.17 3.29
N TYR A 49 46.89 9.88 3.85
CA TYR A 49 47.16 9.85 5.28
C TYR A 49 45.98 10.43 6.11
N ASP A 50 45.37 11.51 5.65
CA ASP A 50 44.24 12.13 6.33
C ASP A 50 43.00 11.25 6.21
N VAL A 51 42.81 10.60 5.06
CA VAL A 51 41.68 9.65 4.83
C VAL A 51 41.82 8.43 5.74
N LEU A 52 43.02 7.82 5.81
CA LEU A 52 43.27 6.67 6.67
C LEU A 52 43.11 7.03 8.15
N ARG A 53 43.63 8.17 8.61
CA ARG A 53 43.41 8.64 9.98
C ARG A 53 41.94 8.83 10.31
N SER A 54 41.18 9.41 9.39
CA SER A 54 39.74 9.62 9.59
C SER A 54 38.95 8.30 9.62
N LEU A 55 39.34 7.28 8.87
CA LEU A 55 38.77 5.94 8.94
C LEU A 55 39.14 5.23 10.25
N GLU A 56 40.36 5.43 10.75
CA GLU A 56 40.82 4.91 12.03
C GLU A 56 40.08 5.56 13.20
N ASP A 57 39.91 6.89 13.19
CA ASP A 57 39.13 7.62 14.21
C ASP A 57 37.66 7.14 14.29
N ARG A 58 37.12 6.61 13.19
CA ARG A 58 35.81 5.99 13.14
C ARG A 58 35.81 4.51 13.52
N GLY A 59 36.97 3.90 13.74
CA GLY A 59 37.08 2.48 14.07
C GLY A 59 36.87 1.52 12.89
N TYR A 60 36.96 2.01 11.66
CA TYR A 60 36.79 1.16 10.46
C TYR A 60 38.09 0.43 10.09
N ILE A 61 39.22 1.01 10.43
CA ILE A 61 40.55 0.45 10.18
C ILE A 61 41.46 0.64 11.40
N GLU A 62 42.54 -0.06 11.42
CA GLU A 62 43.69 0.23 12.29
C GLU A 62 44.89 0.60 11.45
N THR A 63 45.69 1.53 11.95
CA THR A 63 46.97 1.89 11.33
C THR A 63 48.15 1.48 12.25
N PHE A 64 49.25 1.11 11.65
CA PHE A 64 50.50 0.75 12.37
C PHE A 64 51.73 1.08 11.53
N GLU A 65 52.85 1.42 12.23
CA GLU A 65 54.10 1.69 11.57
C GLU A 65 54.96 0.43 11.43
N GLN A 66 55.36 0.15 10.17
CA GLN A 66 56.24 -0.96 9.83
C GLN A 66 57.09 -0.56 8.60
N ALA A 67 58.21 0.11 8.80
CA ALA A 67 59.01 0.74 7.73
C ALA A 67 58.24 1.83 6.94
N SER A 68 56.94 1.79 6.87
CA SER A 68 56.00 2.78 6.35
C SER A 68 54.66 2.62 7.08
N LEU A 69 53.82 3.65 7.04
CA LEU A 69 52.44 3.55 7.56
C LEU A 69 51.65 2.50 6.79
N ARG A 70 51.15 1.52 7.49
CA ARG A 70 50.28 0.45 6.95
C ARG A 70 48.89 0.55 7.58
N ALA A 71 47.90 0.11 6.85
CA ALA A 71 46.51 0.07 7.30
C ALA A 71 45.90 -1.33 7.07
N ARG A 72 44.99 -1.69 7.92
CA ARG A 72 44.18 -2.91 7.81
C ARG A 72 42.73 -2.64 8.24
N ALA A 73 41.79 -3.17 7.52
CA ALA A 73 40.38 -3.09 7.93
C ALA A 73 40.16 -3.82 9.27
N HIS A 74 39.39 -3.22 10.17
CA HIS A 74 38.95 -3.87 11.39
C HIS A 74 37.97 -5.01 11.07
N SER A 75 37.66 -5.84 12.09
CA SER A 75 36.58 -6.83 11.99
C SER A 75 35.30 -6.16 11.47
N PRO A 76 34.60 -6.77 10.52
CA PRO A 76 33.35 -6.21 9.96
C PRO A 76 32.28 -5.88 11.01
N SER A 77 32.34 -6.48 12.21
CA SER A 77 31.37 -6.27 13.27
C SER A 77 31.15 -4.80 13.62
N THR A 78 32.22 -4.02 13.80
CA THR A 78 32.12 -2.60 14.14
C THR A 78 31.43 -1.77 13.04
N VAL A 79 31.75 -2.06 11.79
CA VAL A 79 31.15 -1.38 10.64
C VAL A 79 29.69 -1.78 10.48
N LEU A 80 29.39 -3.08 10.67
CA LEU A 80 28.01 -3.58 10.61
C LEU A 80 27.14 -2.99 11.71
N GLU A 81 27.67 -2.84 12.94
CA GLU A 81 26.99 -2.18 14.05
C GLU A 81 26.69 -0.71 13.72
N ASP A 82 27.67 0.07 13.23
CA ASP A 82 27.44 1.47 12.84
C ASP A 82 26.41 1.62 11.71
N LEU A 83 26.49 0.78 10.68
CA LEU A 83 25.54 0.79 9.58
C LEU A 83 24.13 0.41 10.01
N THR A 84 23.99 -0.61 10.86
CA THR A 84 22.71 -1.06 11.41
C THR A 84 22.08 0.02 12.30
N GLU A 85 22.87 0.64 13.18
CA GLU A 85 22.38 1.73 14.03
C GLU A 85 21.90 2.95 13.21
N ARG A 86 22.56 3.23 12.10
CA ARG A 86 22.13 4.32 11.19
C ARG A 86 20.84 3.96 10.46
N ALA A 87 20.71 2.72 9.99
CA ALA A 87 19.49 2.24 9.37
C ALA A 87 18.29 2.35 10.32
N ASP A 88 18.45 1.88 11.56
CA ASP A 88 17.41 1.97 12.60
C ASP A 88 17.06 3.42 12.96
N ARG A 89 18.06 4.32 12.93
CA ARG A 89 17.82 5.75 13.18
C ARG A 89 17.04 6.41 12.06
N LEU A 90 17.34 6.06 10.81
CA LEU A 90 16.62 6.56 9.64
C LEU A 90 15.20 6.03 9.61
N GLU A 91 14.98 4.76 9.94
CA GLU A 91 13.66 4.16 10.04
C GLU A 91 12.81 4.84 11.12
N ARG A 92 13.35 5.04 12.30
CA ARG A 92 12.68 5.79 13.38
C ARG A 92 12.37 7.23 12.98
N ALA A 93 13.29 7.89 12.26
CA ALA A 93 13.05 9.25 11.77
C ALA A 93 11.93 9.28 10.72
N ALA A 94 11.87 8.29 9.83
CA ALA A 94 10.79 8.18 8.84
C ALA A 94 9.42 8.03 9.52
N VAL A 95 9.31 7.15 10.52
CA VAL A 95 8.09 6.97 11.32
C VAL A 95 7.70 8.26 12.05
N GLU A 96 8.67 8.99 12.64
CA GLU A 96 8.40 10.23 13.37
C GLU A 96 8.00 11.37 12.41
N VAL A 97 8.57 11.44 11.21
CA VAL A 97 8.14 12.37 10.15
C VAL A 97 6.72 12.08 9.72
N GLU A 98 6.38 10.80 9.51
CA GLU A 98 5.02 10.40 9.16
C GLU A 98 4.02 10.77 10.27
N LYS A 99 4.39 10.52 11.54
CA LYS A 99 3.55 10.86 12.70
C LYS A 99 3.34 12.37 12.88
N ARG A 100 4.33 13.20 12.57
CA ARG A 100 4.24 14.65 12.69
C ARG A 100 3.61 15.32 11.48
N TRP A 101 3.52 14.60 10.38
CA TRP A 101 2.90 15.13 9.19
C TRP A 101 1.37 15.03 9.33
N GLU A 102 0.75 16.09 9.85
CA GLU A 102 -0.69 16.25 9.83
C GLU A 102 -1.15 16.45 8.39
N GLN A 103 -1.74 15.40 7.83
CA GLN A 103 -2.37 15.48 6.53
C GLN A 103 -3.64 16.34 6.66
N PRO A 104 -3.79 17.46 5.94
CA PRO A 104 -5.03 18.24 5.98
C PRO A 104 -6.19 17.31 5.61
N GLU A 105 -7.17 17.17 6.49
CA GLU A 105 -8.38 16.42 6.17
C GLU A 105 -9.13 17.16 5.06
N LEU A 106 -9.65 16.39 4.09
CA LEU A 106 -10.59 16.94 3.12
C LEU A 106 -11.88 17.28 3.85
N GLU A 107 -12.29 18.52 3.81
CA GLU A 107 -13.60 18.94 4.32
C GLU A 107 -14.73 18.24 3.53
N ALA A 108 -15.91 18.18 4.13
CA ALA A 108 -17.06 17.61 3.44
C ALA A 108 -17.44 18.48 2.24
N GLY A 109 -17.55 17.85 1.07
CA GLY A 109 -17.78 18.53 -0.20
C GLY A 109 -16.52 18.82 -1.01
N ASP A 110 -15.34 18.51 -0.49
CA ASP A 110 -14.08 18.77 -1.17
C ASP A 110 -13.70 17.70 -2.18
N ALA A 111 -13.13 18.17 -3.29
CA ALA A 111 -12.41 17.35 -4.24
C ALA A 111 -11.02 17.97 -4.49
N SER A 112 -9.99 17.17 -4.50
CA SER A 112 -8.63 17.64 -4.75
C SER A 112 -7.86 16.74 -5.72
N ILE A 113 -6.96 17.34 -6.48
CA ILE A 113 -6.06 16.63 -7.40
C ILE A 113 -4.69 16.57 -6.75
N VAL A 114 -4.10 15.37 -6.73
CA VAL A 114 -2.76 15.11 -6.21
C VAL A 114 -1.87 14.55 -7.30
N THR A 115 -0.61 14.93 -7.31
CA THR A 115 0.33 14.59 -8.38
C THR A 115 1.21 13.37 -8.05
N ARG A 116 1.10 12.82 -6.85
CA ARG A 116 1.90 11.68 -6.41
C ARG A 116 1.00 10.50 -6.06
N PHE A 117 1.24 9.36 -6.68
CA PHE A 117 0.50 8.13 -6.39
C PHE A 117 0.62 7.71 -4.93
N GLN A 118 1.78 7.90 -4.31
CA GLN A 118 1.97 7.59 -2.88
C GLN A 118 1.02 8.40 -1.97
N THR A 119 0.68 9.62 -2.34
CA THR A 119 -0.34 10.41 -1.63
C THR A 119 -1.72 9.77 -1.74
N VAL A 120 -2.06 9.19 -2.91
CA VAL A 120 -3.32 8.47 -3.10
C VAL A 120 -3.38 7.24 -2.19
N ILE A 121 -2.31 6.43 -2.15
CA ILE A 121 -2.21 5.25 -1.26
C ILE A 121 -2.35 5.64 0.21
N SER A 122 -1.66 6.70 0.63
CA SER A 122 -1.72 7.22 2.00
C SER A 122 -3.16 7.64 2.37
N ARG A 123 -3.85 8.33 1.46
CA ARG A 123 -5.27 8.70 1.64
C ARG A 123 -6.20 7.52 1.64
N ALA A 124 -5.97 6.54 0.77
CA ALA A 124 -6.73 5.31 0.77
C ALA A 124 -6.63 4.58 2.12
N LYS A 125 -5.42 4.49 2.69
CA LYS A 125 -5.22 3.95 4.06
C LYS A 125 -6.07 4.68 5.08
N SER A 126 -6.04 6.02 5.09
CA SER A 126 -6.83 6.84 6.00
C SER A 126 -8.35 6.63 5.80
N PHE A 127 -8.82 6.56 4.56
CA PHE A 127 -10.23 6.32 4.27
C PHE A 127 -10.69 4.93 4.68
N ILE A 128 -9.86 3.89 4.44
CA ILE A 128 -10.11 2.52 4.89
C ILE A 128 -10.14 2.45 6.42
N ALA A 129 -9.17 3.07 7.09
CA ALA A 129 -9.10 3.09 8.56
C ALA A 129 -10.31 3.76 9.21
N SER A 130 -10.91 4.75 8.56
CA SER A 130 -12.09 5.46 9.05
C SER A 130 -13.42 4.95 8.50
N ALA A 131 -13.41 3.88 7.69
CA ALA A 131 -14.61 3.25 7.19
C ALA A 131 -15.38 2.56 8.30
N SER A 132 -16.71 2.69 8.28
CA SER A 132 -17.63 2.11 9.26
C SER A 132 -18.46 0.96 8.69
N HIS A 133 -18.67 0.94 7.37
CA HIS A 133 -19.59 -0.01 6.74
C HIS A 133 -18.95 -0.76 5.57
N GLN A 134 -18.37 -0.06 4.61
CA GLN A 134 -17.90 -0.66 3.37
C GLN A 134 -16.63 -0.03 2.82
N VAL A 135 -15.78 -0.89 2.29
CA VAL A 135 -14.65 -0.53 1.43
C VAL A 135 -14.78 -1.26 0.10
N LEU A 136 -14.73 -0.51 -1.01
CA LEU A 136 -14.56 -1.06 -2.36
C LEU A 136 -13.21 -0.63 -2.88
N LEU A 137 -12.40 -1.59 -3.29
CA LEU A 137 -11.01 -1.37 -3.68
C LEU A 137 -10.72 -2.02 -5.04
N SER A 138 -10.21 -1.25 -6.00
CA SER A 138 -9.58 -1.75 -7.23
C SER A 138 -8.08 -1.49 -7.16
N THR A 139 -7.26 -2.52 -7.27
CA THR A 139 -5.84 -2.42 -6.99
C THR A 139 -5.01 -3.52 -7.65
N THR A 140 -3.70 -3.29 -7.80
CA THR A 140 -2.72 -4.35 -8.09
C THR A 140 -2.38 -5.14 -6.84
N ILE A 141 -1.79 -6.32 -6.99
CA ILE A 141 -1.29 -7.12 -5.86
C ILE A 141 -0.27 -6.33 -5.03
N GLU A 142 0.65 -5.63 -5.67
CA GLU A 142 1.67 -4.83 -4.99
C GLU A 142 1.07 -3.74 -4.09
N ASN A 143 0.09 -3.01 -4.59
CA ASN A 143 -0.60 -1.98 -3.80
C ASN A 143 -1.52 -2.58 -2.74
N PHE A 144 -2.10 -3.75 -2.99
CA PHE A 144 -2.87 -4.51 -2.01
C PHE A 144 -2.02 -4.83 -0.77
N GLU A 145 -0.79 -5.31 -0.98
CA GLU A 145 0.12 -5.61 0.12
C GLU A 145 0.44 -4.36 0.97
N GLN A 146 0.56 -3.19 0.36
CA GLN A 146 0.75 -1.94 1.10
C GLN A 146 -0.47 -1.52 1.93
N LEU A 147 -1.67 -1.95 1.53
CA LEU A 147 -2.94 -1.65 2.21
C LEU A 147 -3.34 -2.73 3.23
N ARG A 148 -2.69 -3.89 3.21
CA ARG A 148 -3.01 -5.06 4.04
C ARG A 148 -3.28 -4.75 5.52
N PRO A 149 -2.45 -3.95 6.23
CA PRO A 149 -2.72 -3.63 7.64
C PRO A 149 -4.04 -2.87 7.84
N ALA A 150 -4.34 -1.91 6.96
CA ALA A 150 -5.57 -1.13 7.06
C ALA A 150 -6.82 -1.96 6.70
N LEU A 151 -6.71 -2.87 5.72
CA LEU A 151 -7.78 -3.79 5.34
C LEU A 151 -8.08 -4.77 6.46
N LYS A 152 -7.04 -5.33 7.09
CA LYS A 152 -7.19 -6.21 8.25
C LYS A 152 -7.93 -5.53 9.38
N ASP A 153 -7.50 -4.32 9.75
CA ASP A 153 -8.14 -3.53 10.80
C ASP A 153 -9.61 -3.20 10.46
N ALA A 154 -9.92 -2.91 9.20
CA ALA A 154 -11.30 -2.71 8.74
C ALA A 154 -12.15 -3.99 8.88
N MET A 155 -11.62 -5.15 8.47
CA MET A 155 -12.29 -6.44 8.63
C MET A 155 -12.52 -6.78 10.11
N ASP A 156 -11.51 -6.54 10.97
CA ASP A 156 -11.62 -6.78 12.42
C ASP A 156 -12.69 -5.89 13.08
N ARG A 157 -13.03 -4.73 12.46
CA ARG A 157 -14.16 -3.86 12.87
C ARG A 157 -15.51 -4.26 12.26
N GLY A 158 -15.58 -5.30 11.44
CA GLY A 158 -16.80 -5.74 10.76
C GLY A 158 -17.13 -4.94 9.49
N VAL A 159 -16.17 -4.19 8.93
CA VAL A 159 -16.37 -3.49 7.66
C VAL A 159 -16.36 -4.48 6.50
N SER A 160 -17.34 -4.39 5.60
CA SER A 160 -17.35 -5.19 4.38
C SER A 160 -16.29 -4.71 3.40
N VAL A 161 -15.33 -5.57 3.06
CA VAL A 161 -14.21 -5.25 2.17
C VAL A 161 -14.31 -6.06 0.89
N ARG A 162 -14.58 -5.38 -0.24
CA ARG A 162 -14.65 -5.97 -1.57
C ARG A 162 -13.51 -5.47 -2.44
N VAL A 163 -12.76 -6.39 -3.02
CA VAL A 163 -11.54 -6.05 -3.76
C VAL A 163 -11.59 -6.60 -5.17
N SER A 164 -11.40 -5.74 -6.16
CA SER A 164 -11.07 -6.12 -7.53
C SER A 164 -9.56 -6.06 -7.71
N VAL A 165 -8.93 -7.20 -7.82
CA VAL A 165 -7.49 -7.29 -8.07
C VAL A 165 -7.24 -7.39 -9.56
N HIS A 166 -6.41 -6.49 -10.09
CA HIS A 166 -6.05 -6.54 -11.50
C HIS A 166 -4.57 -6.91 -11.69
N THR A 167 -4.34 -7.69 -12.74
CA THR A 167 -3.00 -8.12 -13.16
C THR A 167 -2.82 -7.83 -14.65
N SER A 168 -1.57 -7.65 -15.09
CA SER A 168 -1.24 -7.52 -16.52
C SER A 168 -1.04 -8.87 -17.22
N ASP A 169 -0.88 -9.94 -16.45
CA ASP A 169 -0.62 -11.30 -16.93
C ASP A 169 -1.66 -12.27 -16.36
N GLU A 170 -1.80 -13.43 -17.00
CA GLU A 170 -2.61 -14.55 -16.48
C GLU A 170 -1.92 -15.19 -15.25
N ILE A 171 -1.94 -14.48 -14.14
CA ILE A 171 -1.41 -14.96 -12.85
C ILE A 171 -2.56 -15.60 -12.09
N SER A 172 -2.38 -16.84 -11.68
CA SER A 172 -3.30 -17.50 -10.74
C SER A 172 -3.13 -16.88 -9.35
N LEU A 173 -4.20 -16.27 -8.85
CA LEU A 173 -4.23 -15.71 -7.49
C LEU A 173 -4.51 -16.82 -6.48
N ASP A 174 -3.68 -16.90 -5.44
CA ASP A 174 -3.95 -17.79 -4.32
C ASP A 174 -5.00 -17.16 -3.39
N ALA A 175 -6.15 -17.81 -3.28
CA ALA A 175 -7.25 -17.37 -2.42
C ALA A 175 -6.83 -17.21 -0.94
N ALA A 176 -5.85 -17.98 -0.47
CA ALA A 176 -5.35 -17.90 0.90
C ALA A 176 -4.71 -16.53 1.23
N CYS A 177 -4.22 -15.80 0.21
CA CYS A 177 -3.65 -14.45 0.40
C CYS A 177 -4.66 -13.42 0.88
N PHE A 178 -5.96 -13.68 0.71
CA PHE A 178 -7.05 -12.74 1.00
C PHE A 178 -7.80 -13.07 2.28
N GLU A 179 -7.51 -14.22 2.89
CA GLU A 179 -8.16 -14.68 4.11
C GLU A 179 -7.98 -13.68 5.27
N GLY A 180 -9.09 -13.33 5.92
CA GLY A 180 -9.13 -12.34 7.01
C GLY A 180 -8.84 -10.89 6.59
N LEU A 181 -8.73 -10.61 5.30
CA LEU A 181 -8.45 -9.27 4.76
C LEU A 181 -9.58 -8.72 3.89
N CYS A 182 -10.38 -9.60 3.33
CA CYS A 182 -11.44 -9.25 2.40
C CYS A 182 -12.69 -10.09 2.65
N THR A 183 -13.85 -9.51 2.40
CA THR A 183 -15.13 -10.24 2.35
C THR A 183 -15.26 -10.98 1.02
N GLU A 184 -14.85 -10.34 -0.07
CA GLU A 184 -14.95 -10.92 -1.41
C GLU A 184 -13.90 -10.32 -2.34
N VAL A 185 -13.32 -11.13 -3.23
CA VAL A 185 -12.31 -10.70 -4.20
C VAL A 185 -12.67 -11.18 -5.59
N HIS A 186 -12.63 -10.27 -6.56
CA HIS A 186 -12.73 -10.54 -7.98
C HIS A 186 -11.38 -10.32 -8.67
N HIS A 187 -11.09 -11.13 -9.68
CA HIS A 187 -9.88 -11.04 -10.47
C HIS A 187 -10.16 -10.47 -11.85
N ARG A 188 -9.40 -9.46 -12.22
CA ARG A 188 -9.43 -8.85 -13.54
C ARG A 188 -8.06 -9.03 -14.23
N PRO A 189 -7.94 -9.86 -15.29
CA PRO A 189 -6.69 -10.06 -16.02
C PRO A 189 -6.41 -8.94 -17.04
N LEU A 190 -6.74 -7.71 -16.71
CA LEU A 190 -6.53 -6.51 -17.52
C LEU A 190 -6.20 -5.33 -16.61
N PRO A 191 -5.32 -4.42 -17.04
CA PRO A 191 -5.02 -3.20 -16.29
C PRO A 191 -6.28 -2.41 -15.95
N ALA A 192 -6.31 -1.85 -14.75
CA ALA A 192 -7.39 -1.00 -14.26
C ALA A 192 -6.84 0.14 -13.40
N PRO A 193 -7.58 1.25 -13.25
CA PRO A 193 -7.19 2.30 -12.34
C PRO A 193 -7.27 1.82 -10.88
N PHE A 194 -6.45 2.46 -10.05
CA PHE A 194 -6.62 2.36 -8.61
C PHE A 194 -7.87 3.12 -8.18
N VAL A 195 -8.76 2.46 -7.46
CA VAL A 195 -9.97 3.07 -6.88
C VAL A 195 -10.12 2.57 -5.46
N ALA A 196 -10.28 3.48 -4.50
CA ALA A 196 -10.66 3.13 -3.13
C ALA A 196 -11.87 3.98 -2.73
N LEU A 197 -12.95 3.33 -2.35
CA LEU A 197 -14.20 3.96 -1.90
C LEU A 197 -14.47 3.53 -0.47
N ALA A 198 -14.81 4.49 0.40
CA ALA A 198 -15.21 4.23 1.77
C ALA A 198 -16.59 4.84 2.05
N ASP A 199 -17.53 4.01 2.51
CA ASP A 199 -18.88 4.39 2.97
C ASP A 199 -19.67 5.28 1.98
N ARG A 200 -19.45 5.11 0.68
CA ARG A 200 -20.04 5.93 -0.40
C ARG A 200 -19.88 7.45 -0.25
N ARG A 201 -18.95 7.88 0.56
CA ARG A 201 -18.70 9.29 0.85
C ARG A 201 -17.31 9.74 0.44
N ARG A 202 -16.33 8.85 0.55
CA ARG A 202 -14.93 9.15 0.26
C ARG A 202 -14.42 8.28 -0.87
N ALA A 203 -13.71 8.90 -1.79
CA ALA A 203 -13.12 8.22 -2.94
C ALA A 203 -11.68 8.65 -3.16
N CYS A 204 -10.83 7.68 -3.46
CA CYS A 204 -9.54 7.90 -4.09
C CYS A 204 -9.58 7.26 -5.47
N PHE A 205 -9.13 8.00 -6.47
CA PHE A 205 -8.97 7.49 -7.83
C PHE A 205 -7.58 7.87 -8.33
N ALA A 206 -6.87 6.95 -8.96
CA ALA A 206 -5.65 7.25 -9.70
C ALA A 206 -5.59 6.38 -10.95
N HIS A 207 -5.08 6.96 -12.01
CA HIS A 207 -4.87 6.24 -13.24
C HIS A 207 -3.84 5.13 -13.05
N HIS A 208 -3.73 4.22 -14.02
CA HIS A 208 -2.77 3.11 -14.00
C HIS A 208 -1.35 3.62 -13.72
N PRO A 209 -0.52 2.90 -12.90
CA PRO A 209 0.85 3.33 -12.55
C PRO A 209 1.74 3.64 -13.74
N ASP A 210 1.52 2.97 -14.87
CA ASP A 210 2.27 3.16 -16.13
C ASP A 210 1.71 4.26 -17.04
N SER A 211 0.70 5.00 -16.57
CA SER A 211 0.13 6.12 -17.33
C SER A 211 1.08 7.33 -17.32
N TYR A 212 1.08 8.08 -18.42
CA TYR A 212 1.78 9.38 -18.51
C TYR A 212 1.20 10.41 -17.52
N ASP A 213 -0.10 10.34 -17.25
CA ASP A 213 -0.81 11.24 -16.35
C ASP A 213 -0.77 10.70 -14.91
N ARG A 214 0.25 11.08 -14.17
CA ARG A 214 0.47 10.66 -12.78
C ARG A 214 -0.27 11.54 -11.77
N TYR A 215 -1.58 11.68 -11.93
CA TYR A 215 -2.38 12.38 -10.93
C TYR A 215 -3.42 11.46 -10.31
N GLY A 216 -3.84 11.80 -9.11
CA GLY A 216 -4.96 11.18 -8.45
C GLY A 216 -6.01 12.21 -8.08
N VAL A 217 -7.24 11.74 -7.93
CA VAL A 217 -8.39 12.53 -7.47
C VAL A 217 -8.79 11.99 -6.10
N LEU A 218 -8.95 12.89 -5.16
CA LEU A 218 -9.43 12.62 -3.81
C LEU A 218 -10.75 13.35 -3.62
N VAL A 219 -11.75 12.66 -3.10
CA VAL A 219 -13.09 13.18 -2.95
C VAL A 219 -13.63 12.85 -1.56
N ASN A 220 -14.30 13.81 -0.93
CA ASN A 220 -15.04 13.64 0.31
C ASN A 220 -16.45 14.19 0.18
N ASP A 221 -17.21 13.67 -0.78
CA ASP A 221 -18.64 13.96 -0.94
C ASP A 221 -19.39 12.79 -1.60
N ARG A 222 -20.71 12.71 -1.38
CA ARG A 222 -21.53 11.63 -1.89
C ARG A 222 -21.78 11.68 -3.40
N THR A 223 -21.89 12.90 -3.96
CA THR A 223 -22.28 13.08 -5.37
C THR A 223 -21.18 12.58 -6.31
N HIS A 224 -19.95 13.02 -6.08
CA HIS A 224 -18.82 12.55 -6.90
C HIS A 224 -18.46 11.08 -6.60
N THR A 225 -18.52 10.68 -5.32
CA THR A 225 -18.27 9.27 -4.96
C THR A 225 -19.31 8.33 -5.59
N TYR A 226 -20.53 8.76 -5.83
CA TYR A 226 -21.54 7.99 -6.55
C TYR A 226 -21.11 7.61 -7.97
N VAL A 227 -20.43 8.51 -8.69
CA VAL A 227 -19.91 8.21 -10.04
C VAL A 227 -18.85 7.12 -9.97
N PHE A 228 -17.90 7.22 -9.03
CA PHE A 228 -16.86 6.21 -8.85
C PHE A 228 -17.44 4.87 -8.35
N TYR A 229 -18.49 4.90 -7.54
CA TYR A 229 -19.19 3.71 -7.08
C TYR A 229 -19.81 2.93 -8.26
N TRP A 230 -20.54 3.63 -9.15
CA TRP A 230 -21.11 2.99 -10.34
C TRP A 230 -20.03 2.49 -11.30
N TYR A 231 -18.97 3.26 -11.49
CA TYR A 231 -17.82 2.82 -12.28
C TYR A 231 -17.20 1.54 -11.70
N PHE A 232 -17.03 1.49 -10.37
CA PHE A 232 -16.52 0.30 -9.71
C PHE A 232 -17.41 -0.91 -9.96
N LEU A 233 -18.72 -0.80 -9.71
CA LEU A 233 -19.65 -1.93 -9.86
C LEU A 233 -19.69 -2.43 -11.30
N THR A 234 -19.90 -1.54 -12.27
CA THR A 234 -20.17 -1.94 -13.65
C THR A 234 -18.92 -2.31 -14.45
N CYS A 235 -17.77 -1.71 -14.14
CA CYS A 235 -16.56 -1.92 -14.92
C CYS A 235 -15.49 -2.76 -14.20
N LEU A 236 -15.44 -2.67 -12.89
CA LEU A 236 -14.36 -3.27 -12.11
C LEU A 236 -14.80 -4.48 -11.27
N TRP A 237 -16.11 -4.70 -11.13
CA TRP A 237 -16.67 -5.75 -10.27
C TRP A 237 -17.53 -6.77 -11.02
N GLU A 238 -18.70 -6.40 -11.50
CA GLU A 238 -19.70 -7.32 -12.06
C GLU A 238 -19.20 -8.18 -13.25
N PRO A 239 -18.37 -7.67 -14.19
CA PRO A 239 -17.93 -8.46 -15.32
C PRO A 239 -16.84 -9.51 -15.01
N TRP A 240 -16.29 -9.50 -13.80
CA TRP A 240 -15.08 -10.25 -13.47
C TRP A 240 -15.35 -11.42 -12.53
N GLU A 241 -14.50 -12.45 -12.66
CA GLU A 241 -14.63 -13.69 -11.93
C GLU A 241 -14.30 -13.51 -10.44
N ARG A 242 -15.13 -14.07 -9.59
CA ARG A 242 -14.88 -14.14 -8.16
C ARG A 242 -13.85 -15.24 -7.84
N VAL A 243 -12.75 -14.87 -7.22
CA VAL A 243 -11.64 -15.79 -6.85
C VAL A 243 -11.62 -16.09 -5.35
N TYR A 244 -12.24 -15.27 -4.54
CA TYR A 244 -12.32 -15.47 -3.09
C TYR A 244 -13.65 -14.93 -2.53
N ARG A 245 -14.19 -15.64 -1.56
CA ARG A 245 -15.26 -15.17 -0.68
C ARG A 245 -14.99 -15.73 0.72
N ALA A 246 -15.06 -14.88 1.72
CA ALA A 246 -15.01 -15.30 3.12
C ALA A 246 -16.14 -16.29 3.40
N ALA A 247 -15.88 -17.31 4.19
CA ALA A 247 -16.93 -18.23 4.64
C ALA A 247 -17.96 -17.42 5.41
N ASP A 248 -19.25 -17.63 5.12
CA ASP A 248 -20.34 -16.96 5.84
C ASP A 248 -20.31 -17.37 7.31
N GLU A 249 -19.73 -16.54 8.15
CA GLU A 249 -19.87 -16.63 9.60
C GLU A 249 -21.19 -15.96 10.05
N GLY A 250 -22.29 -16.38 9.48
CA GLY A 250 -23.62 -15.97 9.92
C GLY A 250 -23.93 -14.47 9.72
N TYR A 251 -25.22 -14.17 9.67
CA TYR A 251 -25.75 -12.81 9.55
C TYR A 251 -25.22 -11.84 10.61
N PRO A 252 -25.11 -10.50 10.29
CA PRO A 252 -25.76 -9.82 9.17
C PRO A 252 -24.89 -9.66 7.93
N ILE A 253 -25.47 -9.87 6.73
CA ILE A 253 -24.87 -9.52 5.45
C ILE A 253 -25.29 -8.10 5.09
N GLU A 254 -24.34 -7.23 4.78
CA GLU A 254 -24.63 -5.85 4.41
C GLU A 254 -24.66 -5.69 2.88
N TYR A 255 -25.74 -5.12 2.37
CA TYR A 255 -25.95 -4.83 0.96
C TYR A 255 -26.06 -3.33 0.73
N PHE A 256 -25.24 -2.80 -0.18
CA PHE A 256 -25.30 -1.40 -0.60
C PHE A 256 -26.19 -1.17 -1.81
N ASP A 257 -26.51 -2.21 -2.53
CA ASP A 257 -27.41 -2.16 -3.69
C ASP A 257 -28.50 -3.20 -3.50
N VAL A 258 -29.71 -2.70 -3.51
CA VAL A 258 -30.91 -3.54 -3.37
C VAL A 258 -31.00 -4.63 -4.44
N ARG A 259 -30.39 -4.43 -5.61
CA ARG A 259 -30.38 -5.44 -6.68
C ARG A 259 -29.55 -6.67 -6.30
N HIS A 260 -28.44 -6.47 -5.59
CA HIS A 260 -27.64 -7.59 -5.09
C HIS A 260 -28.37 -8.34 -3.98
N LEU A 261 -29.00 -7.62 -3.05
CA LEU A 261 -29.87 -8.22 -2.06
C LEU A 261 -30.98 -9.05 -2.73
N VAL A 262 -31.71 -8.47 -3.70
CA VAL A 262 -32.78 -9.16 -4.43
C VAL A 262 -32.25 -10.38 -5.18
N ARG A 263 -31.05 -10.34 -5.74
CA ARG A 263 -30.42 -11.48 -6.42
C ARG A 263 -30.17 -12.63 -5.44
N ASP A 264 -29.54 -12.32 -4.32
CA ASP A 264 -29.16 -13.32 -3.32
C ASP A 264 -30.41 -13.90 -2.60
N LEU A 265 -31.48 -13.13 -2.54
CA LEU A 265 -32.74 -13.56 -1.95
C LEU A 265 -33.60 -14.41 -2.87
N ARG A 266 -33.31 -14.55 -4.16
CA ARG A 266 -34.09 -15.36 -5.10
C ARG A 266 -34.12 -16.84 -4.74
N ASP A 267 -33.06 -17.33 -4.13
CA ASP A 267 -32.86 -18.74 -3.81
C ASP A 267 -33.16 -19.06 -2.33
N VAL A 268 -33.69 -18.09 -1.57
CA VAL A 268 -34.03 -18.26 -0.16
C VAL A 268 -35.47 -18.71 -0.01
N ASP A 269 -35.71 -19.76 0.77
CA ASP A 269 -37.03 -20.19 1.17
C ASP A 269 -37.57 -19.33 2.35
N TRP A 270 -38.31 -18.30 2.04
CA TRP A 270 -38.85 -17.30 2.98
C TRP A 270 -39.75 -17.86 4.07
N GLU A 271 -40.42 -18.99 3.78
CA GLU A 271 -41.33 -19.64 4.72
C GLU A 271 -40.55 -20.44 5.76
N ALA A 272 -39.44 -21.02 5.35
CA ALA A 272 -38.59 -21.82 6.22
C ALA A 272 -37.59 -20.97 7.01
N ASP A 273 -37.09 -19.87 6.40
CA ASP A 273 -36.05 -19.03 7.01
C ASP A 273 -36.34 -17.52 6.82
N PRO A 274 -37.10 -16.91 7.75
CA PRO A 274 -37.50 -15.51 7.63
C PRO A 274 -36.35 -14.54 7.71
N VAL A 275 -36.05 -13.83 6.62
CA VAL A 275 -34.99 -12.84 6.54
C VAL A 275 -35.41 -11.51 7.17
N ARG A 276 -34.68 -11.06 8.19
CA ARG A 276 -34.85 -9.74 8.78
C ARG A 276 -33.98 -8.74 8.02
N LEU A 277 -34.52 -7.58 7.73
CA LEU A 277 -33.85 -6.49 7.03
C LEU A 277 -33.81 -5.24 7.90
N ARG A 278 -32.68 -4.58 7.93
CA ARG A 278 -32.49 -3.23 8.43
C ARG A 278 -32.03 -2.35 7.27
N VAL A 279 -32.80 -1.30 6.98
CA VAL A 279 -32.49 -0.37 5.89
C VAL A 279 -32.21 1.01 6.47
N GLU A 280 -31.03 1.51 6.20
CA GLU A 280 -30.62 2.88 6.52
C GLU A 280 -30.60 3.69 5.22
N GLY A 281 -31.23 4.85 5.21
CA GLY A 281 -31.31 5.69 4.01
C GLY A 281 -31.91 7.04 4.28
N TYR A 282 -32.31 7.70 3.19
CA TYR A 282 -33.00 8.97 3.24
C TYR A 282 -34.38 8.85 2.60
N ASP A 283 -35.38 9.41 3.25
CA ASP A 283 -36.71 9.57 2.64
C ASP A 283 -36.55 10.53 1.44
N THR A 284 -36.98 10.05 0.27
CA THR A 284 -36.82 10.83 -0.99
C THR A 284 -37.74 12.05 -1.05
N ASN A 285 -38.78 12.14 -0.22
CA ASN A 285 -39.71 13.27 -0.20
C ASN A 285 -39.29 14.33 0.82
N THR A 286 -38.75 13.91 1.98
CA THR A 286 -38.39 14.83 3.07
C THR A 286 -36.88 15.12 3.13
N GLY A 287 -36.04 14.24 2.59
CA GLY A 287 -34.57 14.31 2.70
C GLY A 287 -34.05 13.93 4.09
N GLU A 288 -34.92 13.46 4.98
CA GLU A 288 -34.52 13.07 6.35
C GLU A 288 -33.91 11.66 6.37
N GLU A 289 -32.96 11.45 7.27
CA GLU A 289 -32.43 10.11 7.53
C GLU A 289 -33.51 9.22 8.10
N CYS A 290 -33.65 8.02 7.56
CA CYS A 290 -34.60 7.04 8.03
C CYS A 290 -33.93 5.67 8.26
N LEU A 291 -34.38 5.00 9.30
CA LEU A 291 -34.02 3.65 9.64
C LEU A 291 -35.31 2.81 9.63
N LEU A 292 -35.33 1.78 8.79
CA LEU A 292 -36.45 0.82 8.72
C LEU A 292 -35.94 -0.56 9.12
N GLU A 293 -36.69 -1.22 10.00
CA GLU A 293 -36.42 -2.61 10.38
C GLU A 293 -37.70 -3.45 10.16
N GLY A 294 -37.50 -4.64 9.60
CA GLY A 294 -38.64 -5.51 9.32
C GLY A 294 -38.21 -6.89 8.84
N THR A 295 -39.23 -7.75 8.64
CA THR A 295 -39.04 -9.05 8.01
C THR A 295 -39.52 -8.96 6.57
N ILE A 296 -38.75 -9.51 5.64
CA ILE A 296 -39.15 -9.53 4.23
C ILE A 296 -40.28 -10.58 4.07
N THR A 297 -41.38 -10.16 3.45
CA THR A 297 -42.51 -11.03 3.19
C THR A 297 -42.73 -11.28 1.71
N ASP A 298 -42.22 -10.41 0.83
CA ASP A 298 -42.33 -10.54 -0.63
C ASP A 298 -41.28 -9.67 -1.31
N VAL A 299 -40.74 -10.15 -2.44
CA VAL A 299 -39.81 -9.43 -3.29
C VAL A 299 -40.39 -9.35 -4.70
N ARG A 300 -40.69 -8.12 -5.16
CA ARG A 300 -41.17 -7.88 -6.52
C ARG A 300 -40.16 -7.11 -7.32
N VAL A 301 -39.73 -7.68 -8.43
CA VAL A 301 -38.85 -7.02 -9.40
C VAL A 301 -39.74 -6.43 -10.52
N PRO A 302 -39.79 -5.09 -10.65
CA PRO A 302 -40.73 -4.47 -11.60
C PRO A 302 -40.37 -4.69 -13.09
N PHE A 303 -39.20 -5.26 -13.39
CA PHE A 303 -38.79 -5.60 -14.74
C PHE A 303 -38.12 -6.97 -14.76
N ASP A 304 -38.62 -7.89 -15.60
CA ASP A 304 -37.94 -9.12 -15.92
C ASP A 304 -36.58 -8.78 -16.61
N ALA A 305 -35.50 -8.89 -15.86
CA ALA A 305 -34.15 -8.69 -16.38
C ALA A 305 -33.70 -9.79 -17.36
N GLU A 306 -34.53 -10.75 -17.68
CA GLU A 306 -34.28 -11.80 -18.68
C GLU A 306 -34.34 -11.31 -20.14
N ALA A 307 -34.86 -10.11 -20.41
CA ALA A 307 -34.96 -9.57 -21.76
C ALA A 307 -33.74 -8.79 -22.25
N ALA A 308 -32.68 -8.62 -21.43
CA ALA A 308 -31.50 -7.87 -21.77
C ALA A 308 -30.23 -8.74 -22.06
N SER A 309 -30.41 -10.06 -22.17
CA SER A 309 -29.36 -11.01 -22.51
C SER A 309 -29.64 -11.65 -23.88
N GLY A 310 -29.82 -10.83 -24.91
CA GLY A 310 -29.90 -11.21 -26.31
C GLY A 310 -28.86 -10.51 -27.14
#